data_dad751ef41036f3e84df5d4312a0e38a
#
_entry.id   dad751ef41036f3e84df5d4312a0e38a
#
_cell.length_a   1.000
_cell.length_b   1.000
_cell.length_c   1.000
_cell.angle_alpha   90.00
_cell.angle_beta   90.00
_cell.angle_gamma   90.00
#
_symmetry.space_group_name_H-M   'P 1'
#
loop_
_entity.id
_entity.type
_entity.pdbx_description
1 polymer ?
#
loop_
_entity_poly.entity_id
_entity_poly.type
_entity_poly.pdbx_seq_one_letter_code
_entity_poly.pdbx_strand_id
1 'polypeptide(L)'
;EVSSVDIDVKLWGLIPWRVSQEVVYSAHGPVLRTDHGSYAFRYPGMTEIRQVEQWYRMNFADSVEEWREVMRMQSFASFNFVTADRDGNIMFVHNSLTPVRKAGYNWEQYLPGSDSSLIWQETMAFDDLPAVINPESGWVLSANHTPFKVTGSADNPDPASYPDSAGFDARMSNRAIRGLEKDLGKLVRSRH
;
A
#
# COMPACT_ATOMS: atom_id res chain seq x y z
N GLU A 1 5.85 18.28 -19.60
CA GLU A 1 6.62 19.33 -18.95
C GLU A 1 8.05 18.88 -18.75
N VAL A 2 9.01 19.77 -19.00
CA VAL A 2 10.43 19.53 -18.79
C VAL A 2 10.94 20.62 -17.87
N SER A 3 11.60 20.23 -16.80
CA SER A 3 12.21 21.14 -15.83
C SER A 3 13.62 20.67 -15.50
N SER A 4 14.42 21.47 -14.80
CA SER A 4 15.71 21.05 -14.27
C SER A 4 15.75 21.22 -12.76
N VAL A 5 16.40 20.28 -12.10
CA VAL A 5 16.64 20.32 -10.66
C VAL A 5 18.15 20.34 -10.44
N ASP A 6 18.63 21.33 -9.68
CA ASP A 6 20.00 21.42 -9.27
C ASP A 6 20.21 20.61 -7.98
N ILE A 7 21.16 19.70 -8.03
CA ILE A 7 21.52 18.84 -6.90
C ILE A 7 22.94 19.21 -6.46
N ASP A 8 23.05 19.73 -5.25
CA ASP A 8 24.36 20.02 -4.65
C ASP A 8 24.90 18.75 -3.98
N VAL A 9 25.98 18.21 -4.52
CA VAL A 9 26.69 17.05 -3.98
C VAL A 9 28.04 17.45 -3.45
N LYS A 10 28.61 16.75 -2.50
CA LYS A 10 29.98 16.94 -2.01
C LYS A 10 30.83 15.77 -2.44
N LEU A 11 31.75 16.03 -3.41
CA LEU A 11 32.73 15.04 -3.80
C LEU A 11 33.73 14.84 -2.66
N TRP A 12 33.94 13.58 -2.27
CA TRP A 12 34.77 13.18 -1.10
C TRP A 12 34.46 13.92 0.19
N GLY A 13 33.20 14.43 0.33
CA GLY A 13 32.76 15.17 1.51
C GLY A 13 33.28 16.62 1.61
N LEU A 14 34.10 17.09 0.69
CA LEU A 14 34.82 18.37 0.78
C LEU A 14 34.51 19.34 -0.37
N ILE A 15 34.47 18.86 -1.60
CA ILE A 15 34.33 19.71 -2.78
C ILE A 15 32.85 19.83 -3.16
N PRO A 16 32.29 21.06 -3.08
CA PRO A 16 30.91 21.26 -3.55
C PRO A 16 30.86 21.10 -5.07
N TRP A 17 29.92 20.30 -5.53
CA TRP A 17 29.65 20.05 -6.95
C TRP A 17 28.19 20.19 -7.21
N ARG A 18 27.78 21.00 -8.18
CA ARG A 18 26.41 21.18 -8.60
C ARG A 18 26.14 20.38 -9.88
N VAL A 19 25.16 19.50 -9.85
CA VAL A 19 24.71 18.73 -11.01
C VAL A 19 23.30 19.16 -11.34
N SER A 20 23.08 19.67 -12.54
CA SER A 20 21.72 19.94 -13.04
C SER A 20 21.18 18.68 -13.71
N GLN A 21 20.07 18.17 -13.20
CA GLN A 21 19.38 16.99 -13.73
C GLN A 21 18.08 17.41 -14.41
N GLU A 22 17.90 17.02 -15.67
CA GLU A 22 16.62 17.19 -16.36
C GLU A 22 15.57 16.26 -15.72
N VAL A 23 14.41 16.82 -15.42
CA VAL A 23 13.25 16.09 -14.91
C VAL A 23 12.11 16.27 -15.88
N VAL A 24 11.57 15.16 -16.35
CA VAL A 24 10.50 15.13 -17.34
C VAL A 24 9.23 14.58 -16.72
N TYR A 25 8.12 15.28 -16.92
CA TYR A 25 6.79 14.84 -16.49
C TYR A 25 5.85 14.72 -17.69
N SER A 26 5.09 13.65 -17.71
CA SER A 26 3.94 13.45 -18.59
C SER A 26 2.62 13.56 -17.81
N ALA A 27 1.49 13.44 -18.49
CA ALA A 27 0.18 13.32 -17.85
C ALA A 27 0.06 12.05 -16.95
N HIS A 28 0.88 11.03 -17.20
CA HIS A 28 0.93 9.82 -16.38
C HIS A 28 1.79 9.97 -15.14
N GLY A 29 2.72 10.91 -15.10
CA GLY A 29 3.65 11.11 -14.00
C GLY A 29 5.08 11.35 -14.49
N PRO A 30 6.09 11.20 -13.61
CA PRO A 30 7.50 11.36 -13.95
C PRO A 30 7.93 10.35 -15.02
N VAL A 31 8.85 10.79 -15.88
CA VAL A 31 9.32 10.02 -17.04
C VAL A 31 10.80 9.70 -16.89
N LEU A 32 11.14 8.44 -16.97
CA LEU A 32 12.50 7.95 -17.13
C LEU A 32 12.79 7.77 -18.63
N ARG A 33 13.84 8.41 -19.11
CA ARG A 33 14.37 8.20 -20.46
C ARG A 33 15.54 7.23 -20.42
N THR A 34 15.50 6.22 -21.27
CA THR A 34 16.54 5.21 -21.43
C THR A 34 16.84 5.00 -22.90
N ASP A 35 17.90 4.26 -23.23
CA ASP A 35 18.26 3.90 -24.59
C ASP A 35 17.17 3.03 -25.28
N HIS A 36 16.31 2.38 -24.48
CA HIS A 36 15.23 1.50 -24.97
C HIS A 36 13.87 2.20 -25.07
N GLY A 37 13.76 3.46 -24.61
CA GLY A 37 12.52 4.22 -24.67
C GLY A 37 12.29 5.14 -23.48
N SER A 38 11.13 5.78 -23.48
CA SER A 38 10.68 6.66 -22.40
C SER A 38 9.55 6.01 -21.64
N TYR A 39 9.68 5.90 -20.34
CA TYR A 39 8.74 5.23 -19.44
C TYR A 39 8.17 6.21 -18.43
N ALA A 40 6.87 6.40 -18.45
CA ALA A 40 6.18 7.20 -17.45
C ALA A 40 5.75 6.31 -16.28
N PHE A 41 5.99 6.78 -15.06
CA PHE A 41 5.61 6.09 -13.84
C PHE A 41 4.36 6.71 -13.26
N ARG A 42 3.38 5.88 -12.96
CA ARG A 42 2.22 6.29 -12.20
C ARG A 42 2.01 5.30 -11.05
N TYR A 43 1.97 5.81 -9.83
CA TYR A 43 1.76 5.00 -8.63
C TYR A 43 0.77 5.69 -7.69
N PRO A 44 0.05 4.91 -6.87
CA PRO A 44 -0.84 5.47 -5.86
C PRO A 44 -0.09 6.36 -4.87
N GLY A 45 -0.71 7.46 -4.48
CA GLY A 45 -0.13 8.35 -3.47
C GLY A 45 0.92 9.33 -3.98
N MET A 46 1.11 9.50 -5.30
CA MET A 46 2.06 10.50 -5.87
C MET A 46 1.85 11.93 -5.34
N THR A 47 0.61 12.28 -5.02
CA THR A 47 0.21 13.61 -4.53
C THR A 47 -0.28 13.59 -3.09
N GLU A 48 -0.26 12.43 -2.44
CA GLU A 48 -0.71 12.29 -1.06
C GLU A 48 0.44 12.58 -0.08
N ILE A 49 0.29 13.60 0.73
CA ILE A 49 1.32 14.06 1.67
C ILE A 49 0.94 13.88 3.15
N ARG A 50 -0.29 13.41 3.44
CA ARG A 50 -0.83 13.32 4.80
C ARG A 50 -0.43 12.04 5.54
N GLN A 51 0.52 11.26 5.04
CA GLN A 51 0.99 10.03 5.69
C GLN A 51 1.42 10.26 7.14
N VAL A 52 2.17 11.35 7.39
CA VAL A 52 2.63 11.70 8.74
C VAL A 52 1.46 12.08 9.63
N GLU A 53 0.45 12.78 9.10
CA GLU A 53 -0.76 13.13 9.84
C GLU A 53 -1.55 11.87 10.21
N GLN A 54 -1.77 10.95 9.27
CA GLN A 54 -2.47 9.71 9.56
C GLN A 54 -1.72 8.90 10.63
N TRP A 55 -0.39 8.79 10.51
CA TRP A 55 0.44 8.12 11.50
C TRP A 55 0.32 8.76 12.88
N TYR A 56 0.35 10.09 12.94
CA TYR A 56 0.15 10.82 14.18
C TYR A 56 -1.22 10.53 14.80
N ARG A 57 -2.30 10.62 14.03
CA ARG A 57 -3.67 10.39 14.51
C ARG A 57 -3.90 8.96 15.01
N MET A 58 -3.28 7.97 14.39
CA MET A 58 -3.35 6.57 14.83
C MET A 58 -2.90 6.36 16.27
N ASN A 59 -1.97 7.17 16.77
CA ASN A 59 -1.45 7.05 18.14
C ASN A 59 -2.40 7.60 19.21
N PHE A 60 -3.48 8.26 18.83
CA PHE A 60 -4.49 8.83 19.74
C PHE A 60 -5.80 8.05 19.73
N ALA A 61 -5.90 7.02 18.93
CA ALA A 61 -7.06 6.16 18.92
C ALA A 61 -7.07 5.25 20.16
N ASP A 62 -8.14 5.30 20.94
CA ASP A 62 -8.30 4.51 22.17
C ASP A 62 -9.00 3.16 21.95
N SER A 63 -9.57 2.96 20.75
CA SER A 63 -10.27 1.75 20.35
C SER A 63 -9.96 1.35 18.91
N VAL A 64 -10.24 0.09 18.54
CA VAL A 64 -10.14 -0.38 17.15
C VAL A 64 -11.09 0.43 16.24
N GLU A 65 -12.26 0.82 16.74
CA GLU A 65 -13.22 1.62 15.95
C GLU A 65 -12.69 3.02 15.64
N GLU A 66 -12.17 3.73 16.64
CA GLU A 66 -11.55 5.05 16.43
C GLU A 66 -10.33 4.93 15.50
N TRP A 67 -9.53 3.90 15.69
CA TRP A 67 -8.39 3.63 14.82
C TRP A 67 -8.83 3.37 13.38
N ARG A 68 -9.91 2.62 13.17
CA ARG A 68 -10.52 2.37 11.86
C ARG A 68 -10.96 3.68 11.18
N GLU A 69 -11.56 4.61 11.93
CA GLU A 69 -11.93 5.92 11.38
C GLU A 69 -10.68 6.71 10.91
N VAL A 70 -9.57 6.63 11.62
CA VAL A 70 -8.31 7.23 11.17
C VAL A 70 -7.82 6.55 9.87
N MET A 71 -8.00 5.25 9.72
CA MET A 71 -7.62 4.53 8.50
C MET A 71 -8.38 4.98 7.26
N ARG A 72 -9.58 5.57 7.40
CA ARG A 72 -10.33 6.17 6.29
C ARG A 72 -9.62 7.33 5.60
N MET A 73 -8.59 7.89 6.22
CA MET A 73 -7.74 8.89 5.55
C MET A 73 -7.02 8.33 4.32
N GLN A 74 -6.79 7.02 4.25
CA GLN A 74 -6.12 6.33 3.14
C GLN A 74 -4.89 7.08 2.63
N SER A 75 -4.04 7.59 3.53
CA SER A 75 -2.88 8.39 3.13
C SER A 75 -1.65 7.56 2.78
N PHE A 76 -1.74 6.24 2.88
CA PHE A 76 -0.67 5.31 2.50
C PHE A 76 -0.89 4.76 1.09
N ALA A 77 0.19 4.68 0.32
CA ALA A 77 0.12 4.11 -1.02
C ALA A 77 -0.33 2.64 -1.00
N SER A 78 0.26 1.84 -0.09
CA SER A 78 -0.10 0.43 0.14
C SER A 78 0.61 -0.07 1.40
N PHE A 79 -0.15 -0.35 2.46
CA PHE A 79 0.37 -0.90 3.71
C PHE A 79 -0.62 -1.88 4.35
N ASN A 80 -0.09 -2.96 4.90
CA ASN A 80 -0.84 -3.85 5.78
C ASN A 80 -0.67 -3.38 7.22
N PHE A 81 -1.78 -3.08 7.87
CA PHE A 81 -1.82 -2.69 9.28
C PHE A 81 -2.51 -3.74 10.13
N VAL A 82 -2.05 -3.88 11.35
CA VAL A 82 -2.71 -4.68 12.40
C VAL A 82 -2.81 -3.82 13.66
N THR A 83 -3.91 -3.96 14.37
CA THR A 83 -4.13 -3.28 15.64
C THR A 83 -4.88 -4.17 16.61
N ALA A 84 -4.78 -3.85 17.89
CA ALA A 84 -5.57 -4.44 18.97
C ALA A 84 -5.85 -3.37 20.02
N ASP A 85 -7.01 -3.45 20.67
CA ASP A 85 -7.36 -2.58 21.79
C ASP A 85 -7.38 -3.32 23.14
N ARG A 86 -7.62 -2.56 24.21
CA ARG A 86 -7.71 -3.10 25.58
C ARG A 86 -8.94 -3.96 25.83
N ASP A 87 -9.97 -3.82 25.00
CA ASP A 87 -11.21 -4.56 25.11
C ASP A 87 -11.16 -5.92 24.37
N GLY A 88 -9.99 -6.21 23.77
CA GLY A 88 -9.72 -7.48 23.09
C GLY A 88 -10.11 -7.47 21.62
N ASN A 89 -10.50 -6.33 21.05
CA ASN A 89 -10.75 -6.25 19.63
C ASN A 89 -9.43 -6.23 18.86
N ILE A 90 -9.43 -6.90 17.71
CA ILE A 90 -8.29 -6.97 16.80
C ILE A 90 -8.73 -6.67 15.38
N MET A 91 -7.88 -6.04 14.61
CA MET A 91 -8.16 -5.72 13.22
C MET A 91 -6.91 -5.86 12.35
N PHE A 92 -7.11 -6.37 11.14
CA PHE A 92 -6.22 -6.24 10.00
C PHE A 92 -6.88 -5.36 8.94
N VAL A 93 -6.12 -4.51 8.27
CA VAL A 93 -6.56 -3.79 7.08
C VAL A 93 -5.40 -3.58 6.10
N HIS A 94 -5.68 -3.80 4.82
CA HIS A 94 -4.81 -3.38 3.73
C HIS A 94 -5.12 -1.92 3.39
N ASN A 95 -4.58 -0.99 4.16
CA ASN A 95 -4.80 0.45 3.93
C ASN A 95 -4.00 0.91 2.71
N SER A 96 -4.70 1.30 1.66
CA SER A 96 -4.08 1.63 0.39
C SER A 96 -4.91 2.61 -0.43
N LEU A 97 -4.22 3.34 -1.31
CA LEU A 97 -4.83 4.13 -2.38
C LEU A 97 -4.96 3.27 -3.64
N THR A 98 -5.61 2.10 -3.51
CA THR A 98 -5.78 1.16 -4.63
C THR A 98 -6.56 1.83 -5.77
N PRO A 99 -5.98 2.03 -6.97
CA PRO A 99 -6.65 2.73 -8.04
C PRO A 99 -7.76 1.89 -8.68
N VAL A 100 -8.85 2.54 -9.05
CA VAL A 100 -9.87 1.96 -9.93
C VAL A 100 -9.33 2.01 -11.35
N ARG A 101 -8.85 0.88 -11.84
CA ARG A 101 -8.20 0.74 -13.14
C ARG A 101 -9.17 0.26 -14.20
N LYS A 102 -8.96 0.73 -15.42
CA LYS A 102 -9.74 0.30 -16.58
C LYS A 102 -9.58 -1.20 -16.82
N ALA A 103 -10.69 -1.89 -16.99
CA ALA A 103 -10.69 -3.32 -17.30
C ALA A 103 -10.15 -3.61 -18.71
N GLY A 104 -9.74 -4.85 -18.96
CA GLY A 104 -9.27 -5.30 -20.27
C GLY A 104 -7.79 -5.05 -20.56
N TYR A 105 -7.05 -4.52 -19.61
CA TYR A 105 -5.59 -4.32 -19.71
C TYR A 105 -4.86 -5.20 -18.71
N ASN A 106 -3.68 -5.70 -19.09
CA ASN A 106 -2.76 -6.33 -18.15
C ASN A 106 -1.91 -5.24 -17.48
N TRP A 107 -2.27 -4.85 -16.26
CA TRP A 107 -1.61 -3.80 -15.50
C TRP A 107 -0.25 -4.19 -14.91
N GLU A 108 0.18 -5.44 -15.07
CA GLU A 108 1.53 -5.90 -14.75
C GLU A 108 2.53 -5.67 -15.87
N GLN A 109 2.05 -5.21 -17.04
CA GLN A 109 2.86 -4.96 -18.22
C GLN A 109 2.98 -3.48 -18.54
N TYR A 110 3.90 -3.14 -19.44
CA TYR A 110 3.97 -1.79 -19.99
C TYR A 110 2.71 -1.51 -20.83
N LEU A 111 2.11 -0.36 -20.59
CA LEU A 111 0.93 0.10 -21.26
C LEU A 111 1.24 1.31 -22.16
N PRO A 112 0.45 1.56 -23.23
CA PRO A 112 0.72 2.65 -24.14
C PRO A 112 0.56 4.01 -23.44
N GLY A 113 1.65 4.77 -23.33
CA GLY A 113 1.66 6.10 -22.70
C GLY A 113 0.88 7.18 -23.50
N SER A 114 0.47 6.89 -24.73
CA SER A 114 -0.39 7.76 -25.54
C SER A 114 -1.88 7.62 -25.21
N ASP A 115 -2.27 6.59 -24.44
CA ASP A 115 -3.68 6.37 -24.08
C ASP A 115 -4.00 7.07 -22.75
N SER A 116 -4.65 8.23 -22.83
CA SER A 116 -5.08 8.99 -21.65
C SER A 116 -6.15 8.28 -20.82
N SER A 117 -6.86 7.30 -21.39
CA SER A 117 -7.88 6.53 -20.66
C SER A 117 -7.28 5.60 -19.61
N LEU A 118 -5.97 5.40 -19.62
CA LEU A 118 -5.23 4.63 -18.62
C LEU A 118 -4.82 5.46 -17.39
N ILE A 119 -5.13 6.76 -17.40
CA ILE A 119 -4.93 7.61 -16.25
C ILE A 119 -6.11 7.41 -15.30
N TRP A 120 -5.93 6.62 -14.24
CA TRP A 120 -6.98 6.45 -13.24
C TRP A 120 -7.23 7.75 -12.47
N GLN A 121 -8.50 8.02 -12.14
CA GLN A 121 -8.96 9.22 -11.46
C GLN A 121 -9.45 8.92 -10.03
N GLU A 122 -9.81 7.68 -9.76
CA GLU A 122 -10.45 7.25 -8.53
C GLU A 122 -9.64 6.15 -7.86
N THR A 123 -9.81 6.05 -6.55
CA THR A 123 -9.31 4.95 -5.72
C THR A 123 -10.48 4.20 -5.09
N MET A 124 -10.27 2.93 -4.75
CA MET A 124 -11.25 2.14 -4.01
C MET A 124 -11.60 2.82 -2.68
N ALA A 125 -12.88 2.80 -2.31
CA ALA A 125 -13.31 3.28 -1.02
C ALA A 125 -12.70 2.43 0.11
N PHE A 126 -12.48 3.04 1.27
CA PHE A 126 -11.87 2.36 2.42
C PHE A 126 -12.60 1.07 2.81
N ASP A 127 -13.95 1.10 2.80
CA ASP A 127 -14.75 -0.06 3.19
C ASP A 127 -14.72 -1.20 2.16
N ASP A 128 -14.24 -0.94 0.95
CA ASP A 128 -14.07 -1.94 -0.11
C ASP A 128 -12.65 -2.55 -0.10
N LEU A 129 -11.77 -2.10 0.80
CA LEU A 129 -10.42 -2.65 0.92
C LEU A 129 -10.42 -3.97 1.74
N PRO A 130 -9.47 -4.88 1.47
CA PRO A 130 -9.34 -6.10 2.27
C PRO A 130 -9.12 -5.78 3.74
N ALA A 131 -10.04 -6.23 4.59
CA ALA A 131 -9.96 -6.04 6.03
C ALA A 131 -10.56 -7.24 6.78
N VAL A 132 -10.11 -7.43 8.01
CA VAL A 132 -10.64 -8.46 8.94
C VAL A 132 -10.76 -7.82 10.31
N ILE A 133 -11.92 -7.96 10.95
CA ILE A 133 -12.19 -7.48 12.30
C ILE A 133 -12.69 -8.64 13.14
N ASN A 134 -12.08 -8.84 14.31
CA ASN A 134 -12.48 -9.84 15.29
C ASN A 134 -12.75 -11.25 14.69
N PRO A 135 -11.77 -11.84 13.95
CA PRO A 135 -11.98 -13.15 13.34
C PRO A 135 -12.20 -14.23 14.38
N GLU A 136 -12.98 -15.27 14.04
CA GLU A 136 -13.21 -16.44 14.90
C GLU A 136 -11.93 -17.10 15.40
N SER A 137 -10.87 -17.05 14.57
CA SER A 137 -9.56 -17.58 14.94
C SER A 137 -8.93 -16.87 16.14
N GLY A 138 -9.37 -15.64 16.46
CA GLY A 138 -8.86 -14.82 17.54
C GLY A 138 -7.47 -14.25 17.30
N TRP A 139 -7.01 -14.21 16.06
CA TRP A 139 -5.71 -13.63 15.71
C TRP A 139 -5.71 -13.04 14.28
N VAL A 140 -4.83 -12.07 14.06
CA VAL A 140 -4.48 -11.52 12.75
C VAL A 140 -2.97 -11.45 12.59
N LEU A 141 -2.49 -11.58 11.35
CA LEU A 141 -1.06 -11.59 11.01
C LEU A 141 -0.76 -10.65 9.86
N SER A 142 0.31 -9.90 9.97
CA SER A 142 0.93 -9.23 8.83
C SER A 142 2.44 -9.45 8.82
N ALA A 143 2.96 -9.90 7.68
CA ALA A 143 4.40 -10.07 7.41
C ALA A 143 4.74 -9.58 6.00
N ASN A 144 4.10 -8.47 5.55
CA ASN A 144 4.20 -7.91 4.21
C ASN A 144 3.91 -8.97 3.14
N HIS A 145 2.75 -9.57 3.21
CA HIS A 145 2.28 -10.62 2.29
C HIS A 145 0.86 -10.29 1.84
N THR A 146 0.28 -11.15 1.02
CA THR A 146 -1.09 -11.02 0.52
C THR A 146 -2.09 -10.67 1.63
N PRO A 147 -3.04 -9.76 1.39
CA PRO A 147 -4.11 -9.47 2.35
C PRO A 147 -5.17 -10.59 2.46
N PHE A 148 -5.04 -11.65 1.68
CA PHE A 148 -5.99 -12.77 1.61
C PHE A 148 -5.60 -13.98 2.48
N LYS A 149 -4.56 -13.86 3.31
CA LYS A 149 -4.06 -14.93 4.19
C LYS A 149 -3.54 -14.35 5.51
N VAL A 150 -4.42 -13.65 6.22
CA VAL A 150 -4.05 -12.83 7.39
C VAL A 150 -4.61 -13.35 8.72
N THR A 151 -5.44 -14.40 8.66
CA THR A 151 -6.09 -15.01 9.83
C THR A 151 -6.38 -16.48 9.57
N GLY A 152 -7.17 -17.11 10.42
CA GLY A 152 -7.75 -18.45 10.20
C GLY A 152 -8.59 -18.49 8.92
N SER A 153 -8.75 -19.68 8.37
CA SER A 153 -9.20 -19.89 6.98
C SER A 153 -10.57 -19.29 6.63
N ALA A 154 -11.52 -19.25 7.56
CA ALA A 154 -12.91 -18.83 7.26
C ALA A 154 -13.05 -17.30 7.13
N ASP A 155 -12.23 -16.53 7.85
CA ASP A 155 -12.39 -15.08 7.98
C ASP A 155 -11.45 -14.28 7.05
N ASN A 156 -10.69 -14.96 6.21
CA ASN A 156 -9.83 -14.26 5.24
C ASN A 156 -10.69 -13.57 4.18
N PRO A 157 -10.30 -12.36 3.72
CA PRO A 157 -10.94 -11.76 2.57
C PRO A 157 -10.87 -12.68 1.34
N ASP A 158 -11.99 -12.83 0.63
CA ASP A 158 -12.03 -13.66 -0.58
C ASP A 158 -11.41 -12.91 -1.77
N PRO A 159 -10.32 -13.40 -2.38
CA PRO A 159 -9.73 -12.78 -3.56
C PRO A 159 -10.72 -12.59 -4.71
N ALA A 160 -11.70 -13.48 -4.87
CA ALA A 160 -12.70 -13.41 -5.93
C ALA A 160 -13.67 -12.21 -5.79
N SER A 161 -13.70 -11.57 -4.62
CA SER A 161 -14.49 -10.36 -4.37
C SER A 161 -13.84 -9.09 -4.93
N TYR A 162 -12.61 -9.18 -5.44
CA TYR A 162 -11.84 -8.04 -5.93
C TYR A 162 -11.51 -8.19 -7.41
N PRO A 163 -11.52 -7.09 -8.18
CA PRO A 163 -11.13 -7.16 -9.58
C PRO A 163 -9.61 -7.40 -9.71
N ASP A 164 -9.20 -8.21 -10.68
CA ASP A 164 -7.77 -8.45 -10.97
C ASP A 164 -6.99 -7.16 -11.18
N SER A 165 -7.66 -6.14 -11.76
CA SER A 165 -7.08 -4.82 -12.00
C SER A 165 -6.74 -4.04 -10.71
N ALA A 166 -7.24 -4.45 -9.54
CA ALA A 166 -6.85 -3.85 -8.26
C ALA A 166 -5.35 -4.10 -7.97
N GLY A 167 -4.82 -5.25 -8.40
CA GLY A 167 -3.41 -5.57 -8.30
C GLY A 167 -2.95 -5.85 -6.86
N PHE A 168 -3.82 -6.44 -6.04
CA PHE A 168 -3.41 -6.91 -4.72
C PHE A 168 -2.40 -8.05 -4.84
N ASP A 169 -1.35 -7.99 -4.03
CA ASP A 169 -0.32 -9.02 -4.04
C ASP A 169 -0.90 -10.39 -3.61
N ALA A 170 -0.71 -11.40 -4.41
CA ALA A 170 -1.12 -12.77 -4.11
C ALA A 170 0.00 -13.61 -3.44
N ARG A 171 1.20 -13.04 -3.31
CA ARG A 171 2.39 -13.78 -2.85
C ARG A 171 2.43 -13.91 -1.34
N MET A 172 2.95 -15.05 -0.89
CA MET A 172 3.26 -15.33 0.51
C MET A 172 4.75 -15.14 0.75
N SER A 173 5.11 -14.35 1.76
CA SER A 173 6.49 -14.28 2.23
C SER A 173 6.85 -15.50 3.08
N ASN A 174 8.15 -15.89 3.12
CA ASN A 174 8.60 -16.97 3.99
C ASN A 174 8.27 -16.71 5.47
N ARG A 175 8.27 -15.44 5.90
CA ARG A 175 7.89 -15.05 7.27
C ARG A 175 6.41 -15.33 7.53
N ALA A 176 5.55 -15.02 6.55
CA ALA A 176 4.11 -15.27 6.67
C ALA A 176 3.80 -16.77 6.72
N ILE A 177 4.41 -17.57 5.84
CA ILE A 177 4.27 -19.04 5.85
C ILE A 177 4.64 -19.60 7.22
N ARG A 178 5.81 -19.21 7.73
CA ARG A 178 6.26 -19.66 9.07
C ARG A 178 5.37 -19.17 10.20
N GLY A 179 4.81 -17.96 10.07
CA GLY A 179 3.84 -17.42 11.03
C GLY A 179 2.56 -18.26 11.10
N LEU A 180 2.03 -18.62 9.94
CA LEU A 180 0.83 -19.46 9.84
C LEU A 180 1.09 -20.90 10.36
N GLU A 181 2.24 -21.51 10.00
CA GLU A 181 2.62 -22.86 10.44
C GLU A 181 2.81 -22.96 11.97
N LYS A 182 3.32 -21.90 12.60
CA LYS A 182 3.65 -21.93 14.03
C LYS A 182 2.49 -21.57 14.95
N ASP A 183 1.29 -21.35 14.40
CA ASP A 183 0.15 -20.90 15.21
C ASP A 183 0.52 -19.69 16.11
N LEU A 184 1.22 -18.69 15.56
CA LEU A 184 1.58 -17.50 16.32
C LEU A 184 0.36 -16.83 16.97
N GLY A 185 -0.83 -17.10 16.47
CA GLY A 185 -2.09 -16.74 17.12
C GLY A 185 -2.30 -17.36 18.50
N LYS A 186 -1.61 -18.44 18.85
CA LYS A 186 -1.67 -19.01 20.22
C LYS A 186 -0.91 -18.16 21.24
N LEU A 187 0.09 -17.38 20.82
CA LEU A 187 0.88 -16.52 21.71
C LEU A 187 0.10 -15.30 22.22
N VAL A 188 -0.93 -14.86 21.53
CA VAL A 188 -1.77 -13.73 21.94
C VAL A 188 -2.87 -14.17 22.91
N ARG A 189 -3.31 -15.44 22.89
CA ARG A 189 -4.34 -16.00 23.77
C ARG A 189 -3.88 -16.24 25.22
N SER A 190 -2.59 -16.17 25.54
CA SER A 190 -2.06 -16.62 26.83
C SER A 190 -1.94 -15.53 27.90
N ARG A 191 -2.57 -14.38 27.72
CA ARG A 191 -2.51 -13.26 28.69
C ARG A 191 -3.90 -12.74 29.08
N HIS A 192 -4.74 -13.66 29.51
CA HIS A 192 -5.93 -13.35 30.32
C HIS A 192 -5.93 -14.20 31.58
#